data_7413d7260502713e47029d9b21092fae
#
_entry.id   7413d7260502713e47029d9b21092fae
#
_cell.length_a   1.000
_cell.length_b   1.000
_cell.length_c   1.000
_cell.angle_alpha   90.00
_cell.angle_beta   90.00
_cell.angle_gamma   90.00
#
_symmetry.space_group_name_H-M   'P 1'
#
loop_
_entity.id
_entity.type
_entity.pdbx_description
1 polymer ?
#
loop_
_entity_poly.entity_id
_entity_poly.type
_entity_poly.pdbx_seq_one_letter_code
_entity_poly.pdbx_strand_id
1 'polypeptide(L)'
;MRIHIVLLACSLAVSAVAQKPSTASPTVAEAKAFLDRANAALLKAATDGSHAEWLAETYINEDSEATTALLNEQGSKLSLDLIEETHRFDKLTLPAEMRRQMMLLQVGAPAAPHDAKLLAEETKLAASLTGAYGKGKYCDAAGKCMGVDEVDTFMAKSRDANELAKVWAGWHSVGAPMRKDYERFIELQNIGAKEQGYKDAGDLWRAGYDMTPAQFSAEVNRAWAQLEPLYRELHTYVRHRLIAKYGAAADRKDGMIPAQLLGNTWAQEWGNIYDIVAPTDPKLSQFKPVNLEAALTRQITANDPSAKLYLQCPTESAGAACVKGSDAVQASHLAASKDMVKYGESFFTSLGFAPLPKTFWERSQFVHPRDRDVVCHASAWDVDQVDDLRVKMCIEVNDDYFTTVHHELGHNFYQRAYNQQPMIFRSGANDGFHEAIGDAIALSITPSYLKQIGLTDSEPPAEADIPLQLRTALDKIAFLPFALALDTWRWQVFSGEIKPAGYNKAWWQLREKYQGVAPPVERSEADFDPGAKMHVPSNVPYVRYFLARIYQFQFYKAMCDASGYKGPLNRCSFYGSKAAGDKLNAMLMAGQSQPWQQTLKTMTGSDHLDAGPMMEYFAPLYNWLKEQNAAAK
;
A
#
# COMPACT_ATOMS: atom_id res chain seq x y z
N MET A 1 -44.63 -3.48 36.25
CA MET A 1 -45.40 -4.25 35.25
C MET A 1 -44.39 -5.11 34.48
N ARG A 2 -44.29 -6.40 34.85
CA ARG A 2 -43.32 -7.33 34.25
C ARG A 2 -43.89 -7.88 32.96
N ILE A 3 -43.25 -7.55 31.82
CA ILE A 3 -43.58 -8.13 30.52
C ILE A 3 -42.73 -9.39 30.35
N HIS A 4 -43.37 -10.55 30.31
CA HIS A 4 -42.75 -11.81 29.98
C HIS A 4 -42.71 -11.93 28.47
N ILE A 5 -41.50 -11.91 27.88
CA ILE A 5 -41.28 -12.25 26.48
C ILE A 5 -41.11 -13.79 26.43
N VAL A 6 -42.09 -14.43 25.82
CA VAL A 6 -42.03 -15.85 25.49
C VAL A 6 -41.21 -16.02 24.24
N LEU A 7 -40.00 -16.55 24.41
CA LEU A 7 -39.13 -16.97 23.26
C LEU A 7 -39.72 -18.27 22.69
N LEU A 8 -40.35 -18.16 21.53
CA LEU A 8 -40.75 -19.32 20.74
C LEU A 8 -39.49 -19.74 19.92
N ALA A 9 -38.77 -20.74 20.43
CA ALA A 9 -37.70 -21.39 19.73
C ALA A 9 -38.28 -22.29 18.63
N CYS A 10 -38.34 -21.79 17.37
CA CYS A 10 -38.53 -22.64 16.20
C CYS A 10 -37.19 -23.30 15.87
N SER A 11 -36.98 -24.50 16.42
CA SER A 11 -35.89 -25.38 16.01
C SER A 11 -36.23 -25.98 14.63
N LEU A 12 -35.80 -25.30 13.55
CA LEU A 12 -35.65 -25.94 12.26
C LEU A 12 -34.39 -26.80 12.30
N ALA A 13 -34.58 -28.09 12.64
CA ALA A 13 -33.54 -29.09 12.46
C ALA A 13 -33.31 -29.28 10.95
N VAL A 14 -32.35 -28.53 10.38
CA VAL A 14 -31.77 -28.88 9.11
C VAL A 14 -30.89 -30.12 9.37
N SER A 15 -31.42 -31.30 9.05
CA SER A 15 -30.65 -32.53 9.05
C SER A 15 -29.55 -32.39 7.98
N ALA A 16 -28.37 -31.99 8.38
CA ALA A 16 -27.17 -32.17 7.59
C ALA A 16 -26.97 -33.69 7.45
N VAL A 17 -27.41 -34.24 6.34
CA VAL A 17 -27.01 -35.57 5.94
C VAL A 17 -25.52 -35.51 5.63
N ALA A 18 -24.73 -35.93 6.61
CA ALA A 18 -23.30 -36.20 6.40
C ALA A 18 -23.21 -37.28 5.30
N GLN A 19 -23.03 -36.89 4.06
CA GLN A 19 -22.69 -37.81 2.99
C GLN A 19 -21.36 -38.48 3.36
N LYS A 20 -21.40 -39.82 3.55
CA LYS A 20 -20.17 -40.62 3.63
C LYS A 20 -19.28 -40.27 2.43
N PRO A 21 -17.96 -40.12 2.60
CA PRO A 21 -17.05 -39.84 1.51
C PRO A 21 -17.22 -40.98 0.44
N SER A 22 -17.63 -40.58 -0.75
CA SER A 22 -17.71 -41.46 -1.91
C SER A 22 -16.31 -42.01 -2.20
N THR A 23 -16.18 -43.33 -2.28
CA THR A 23 -14.93 -44.00 -2.70
C THR A 23 -14.67 -43.88 -4.21
N ALA A 24 -15.56 -43.24 -4.98
CA ALA A 24 -15.40 -42.94 -6.38
C ALA A 24 -14.41 -41.80 -6.62
N SER A 25 -13.60 -41.87 -7.66
CA SER A 25 -12.73 -40.78 -8.09
C SER A 25 -13.55 -39.50 -8.36
N PRO A 26 -13.10 -38.33 -7.92
CA PRO A 26 -13.84 -37.08 -8.15
C PRO A 26 -14.02 -36.80 -9.65
N THR A 27 -15.08 -36.08 -10.00
CA THR A 27 -15.42 -35.71 -11.36
C THR A 27 -15.30 -34.21 -11.62
N VAL A 28 -15.19 -33.80 -12.90
CA VAL A 28 -15.21 -32.40 -13.32
C VAL A 28 -16.51 -31.71 -12.89
N ALA A 29 -17.64 -32.41 -12.89
CA ALA A 29 -18.94 -31.88 -12.46
C ALA A 29 -18.95 -31.60 -10.94
N GLU A 30 -18.35 -32.46 -10.13
CA GLU A 30 -18.19 -32.22 -8.67
C GLU A 30 -17.25 -31.06 -8.39
N ALA A 31 -16.14 -30.94 -9.13
CA ALA A 31 -15.23 -29.78 -9.01
C ALA A 31 -15.94 -28.47 -9.37
N LYS A 32 -16.80 -28.49 -10.44
CA LYS A 32 -17.61 -27.30 -10.77
C LYS A 32 -18.58 -26.95 -9.64
N ALA A 33 -19.33 -27.93 -9.14
CA ALA A 33 -20.28 -27.71 -8.04
C ALA A 33 -19.60 -27.21 -6.77
N PHE A 34 -18.38 -27.67 -6.48
CA PHE A 34 -17.56 -27.15 -5.39
C PHE A 34 -17.21 -25.68 -5.63
N LEU A 35 -16.69 -25.29 -6.80
CA LEU A 35 -16.34 -23.91 -7.10
C LEU A 35 -17.55 -22.97 -7.08
N ASP A 36 -18.71 -23.42 -7.57
CA ASP A 36 -19.96 -22.65 -7.50
C ASP A 36 -20.33 -22.35 -6.03
N ARG A 37 -20.25 -23.35 -5.15
CA ARG A 37 -20.48 -23.17 -3.70
C ARG A 37 -19.41 -22.28 -3.04
N ALA A 38 -18.14 -22.48 -3.38
CA ALA A 38 -17.04 -21.71 -2.83
C ALA A 38 -17.19 -20.22 -3.17
N ASN A 39 -17.45 -19.88 -4.43
CA ASN A 39 -17.69 -18.50 -4.85
C ASN A 39 -18.88 -17.87 -4.11
N ALA A 40 -20.00 -18.59 -3.94
CA ALA A 40 -21.16 -18.07 -3.22
C ALA A 40 -20.88 -17.86 -1.72
N ALA A 41 -20.17 -18.81 -1.09
CA ALA A 41 -19.80 -18.71 0.33
C ALA A 41 -18.80 -17.59 0.58
N LEU A 42 -17.79 -17.44 -0.25
CA LEU A 42 -16.80 -16.37 -0.17
C LEU A 42 -17.43 -14.99 -0.42
N LEU A 43 -18.35 -14.88 -1.39
CA LEU A 43 -19.07 -13.62 -1.62
C LEU A 43 -19.87 -13.20 -0.38
N LYS A 44 -20.57 -14.15 0.24
CA LYS A 44 -21.30 -13.86 1.48
C LYS A 44 -20.36 -13.45 2.61
N ALA A 45 -19.28 -14.19 2.83
CA ALA A 45 -18.32 -13.90 3.89
C ALA A 45 -17.62 -12.54 3.66
N ALA A 46 -17.26 -12.22 2.43
CA ALA A 46 -16.67 -10.92 2.08
C ALA A 46 -17.66 -9.77 2.33
N THR A 47 -18.93 -9.92 1.95
CA THR A 47 -19.96 -8.91 2.19
C THR A 47 -20.20 -8.70 3.69
N ASP A 48 -20.39 -9.78 4.46
CA ASP A 48 -20.60 -9.71 5.90
C ASP A 48 -19.38 -9.09 6.61
N GLY A 49 -18.17 -9.52 6.24
CA GLY A 49 -16.91 -9.01 6.77
C GLY A 49 -16.71 -7.53 6.45
N SER A 50 -16.94 -7.12 5.21
CA SER A 50 -16.81 -5.70 4.79
C SER A 50 -17.78 -4.78 5.54
N HIS A 51 -19.00 -5.23 5.81
CA HIS A 51 -19.94 -4.47 6.66
C HIS A 51 -19.42 -4.30 8.09
N ALA A 52 -18.90 -5.37 8.69
CA ALA A 52 -18.38 -5.33 10.05
C ALA A 52 -17.11 -4.46 10.15
N GLU A 53 -16.17 -4.63 9.23
CA GLU A 53 -14.94 -3.83 9.17
C GLU A 53 -15.25 -2.34 8.92
N TRP A 54 -16.17 -2.03 8.00
CA TRP A 54 -16.64 -0.67 7.81
C TRP A 54 -17.18 -0.07 9.09
N LEU A 55 -17.98 -0.84 9.83
CA LEU A 55 -18.53 -0.40 11.12
C LEU A 55 -17.41 -0.22 12.16
N ALA A 56 -16.48 -1.16 12.28
CA ALA A 56 -15.37 -1.08 13.22
C ALA A 56 -14.42 0.11 12.94
N GLU A 57 -14.27 0.52 11.69
CA GLU A 57 -13.41 1.65 11.34
C GLU A 57 -14.13 3.02 11.34
N THR A 58 -15.46 3.04 11.18
CA THR A 58 -16.25 4.30 11.13
C THR A 58 -17.12 4.55 12.35
N TYR A 59 -17.21 3.59 13.27
CA TYR A 59 -17.91 3.68 14.55
C TYR A 59 -17.24 2.76 15.57
N ILE A 60 -16.08 3.18 16.07
CA ILE A 60 -15.20 2.37 16.93
C ILE A 60 -15.81 2.20 18.30
N ASN A 61 -16.11 0.94 18.70
CA ASN A 61 -16.52 0.54 20.04
C ASN A 61 -16.32 -0.95 20.24
N GLU A 62 -16.46 -1.44 21.49
CA GLU A 62 -16.25 -2.85 21.83
C GLU A 62 -17.14 -3.82 21.03
N ASP A 63 -18.39 -3.45 20.73
CA ASP A 63 -19.32 -4.30 19.99
C ASP A 63 -18.95 -4.40 18.50
N SER A 64 -18.52 -3.28 17.87
CA SER A 64 -18.09 -3.29 16.48
C SER A 64 -16.79 -4.09 16.31
N GLU A 65 -15.83 -3.93 17.22
CA GLU A 65 -14.59 -4.71 17.24
C GLU A 65 -14.85 -6.21 17.46
N ALA A 66 -15.70 -6.56 18.42
CA ALA A 66 -16.08 -7.95 18.71
C ALA A 66 -16.81 -8.61 17.54
N THR A 67 -17.70 -7.87 16.87
CA THR A 67 -18.42 -8.37 15.67
C THR A 67 -17.46 -8.63 14.53
N THR A 68 -16.53 -7.72 14.27
CA THR A 68 -15.50 -7.87 13.23
C THR A 68 -14.61 -9.07 13.53
N ALA A 69 -14.14 -9.21 14.76
CA ALA A 69 -13.31 -10.35 15.16
C ALA A 69 -14.03 -11.70 14.93
N LEU A 70 -15.32 -11.79 15.28
CA LEU A 70 -16.13 -12.99 15.06
C LEU A 70 -16.27 -13.33 13.57
N LEU A 71 -16.55 -12.34 12.72
CA LEU A 71 -16.72 -12.56 11.28
C LEU A 71 -15.40 -12.89 10.59
N ASN A 72 -14.29 -12.29 11.01
CA ASN A 72 -12.95 -12.63 10.54
C ASN A 72 -12.54 -14.07 10.91
N GLU A 73 -12.88 -14.53 12.13
CA GLU A 73 -12.68 -15.93 12.52
C GLU A 73 -13.48 -16.89 11.65
N GLN A 74 -14.77 -16.57 11.40
CA GLN A 74 -15.63 -17.39 10.53
C GLN A 74 -15.13 -17.42 9.09
N GLY A 75 -14.68 -16.28 8.56
CA GLY A 75 -14.09 -16.15 7.21
C GLY A 75 -12.80 -16.95 7.07
N SER A 76 -11.92 -16.88 8.07
CA SER A 76 -10.67 -17.66 8.10
C SER A 76 -10.96 -19.16 8.12
N LYS A 77 -11.90 -19.60 8.96
CA LYS A 77 -12.32 -21.02 9.00
C LYS A 77 -12.88 -21.47 7.67
N LEU A 78 -13.78 -20.68 7.06
CA LEU A 78 -14.32 -20.98 5.73
C LEU A 78 -13.19 -21.15 4.69
N SER A 79 -12.23 -20.24 4.68
CA SER A 79 -11.10 -20.31 3.75
C SER A 79 -10.32 -21.59 3.91
N LEU A 80 -9.98 -21.99 5.15
CA LEU A 80 -9.27 -23.25 5.43
C LEU A 80 -10.07 -24.48 4.99
N ASP A 81 -11.36 -24.53 5.30
CA ASP A 81 -12.25 -25.64 4.91
C ASP A 81 -12.33 -25.78 3.37
N LEU A 82 -12.40 -24.64 2.65
CA LEU A 82 -12.41 -24.63 1.17
C LEU A 82 -11.08 -25.10 0.58
N ILE A 83 -9.96 -24.69 1.16
CA ILE A 83 -8.62 -25.11 0.71
C ILE A 83 -8.46 -26.62 0.87
N GLU A 84 -8.81 -27.18 2.02
CA GLU A 84 -8.75 -28.62 2.26
C GLU A 84 -9.59 -29.39 1.21
N GLU A 85 -10.79 -28.90 0.90
CA GLU A 85 -11.65 -29.54 -0.10
C GLU A 85 -11.04 -29.49 -1.52
N THR A 86 -10.22 -28.46 -1.88
CA THR A 86 -9.59 -28.39 -3.21
C THR A 86 -8.69 -29.58 -3.50
N HIS A 87 -8.01 -30.13 -2.49
CA HIS A 87 -7.06 -31.24 -2.65
C HIS A 87 -7.69 -32.54 -3.19
N ARG A 88 -9.01 -32.68 -3.04
CA ARG A 88 -9.75 -33.80 -3.68
C ARG A 88 -9.63 -33.79 -5.21
N PHE A 89 -9.38 -32.62 -5.81
CA PHE A 89 -9.39 -32.39 -7.25
C PHE A 89 -7.97 -32.24 -7.86
N ASP A 90 -6.90 -32.37 -7.07
CA ASP A 90 -5.52 -32.13 -7.51
C ASP A 90 -5.12 -33.01 -8.71
N LYS A 91 -5.56 -34.27 -8.72
CA LYS A 91 -5.25 -35.24 -9.76
C LYS A 91 -6.19 -35.18 -10.97
N LEU A 92 -7.22 -34.33 -10.92
CA LEU A 92 -8.22 -34.23 -11.96
C LEU A 92 -7.77 -33.27 -13.07
N THR A 93 -7.91 -33.65 -14.32
CA THR A 93 -7.72 -32.72 -15.43
C THR A 93 -8.91 -31.78 -15.52
N LEU A 94 -8.72 -30.53 -15.10
CA LEU A 94 -9.74 -29.48 -15.07
C LEU A 94 -9.55 -28.49 -16.22
N PRO A 95 -10.65 -27.85 -16.71
CA PRO A 95 -10.55 -26.67 -17.55
C PRO A 95 -9.67 -25.61 -16.89
N ALA A 96 -8.97 -24.80 -17.71
CA ALA A 96 -7.98 -23.83 -17.23
C ALA A 96 -8.54 -22.86 -16.18
N GLU A 97 -9.75 -22.33 -16.39
CA GLU A 97 -10.43 -21.44 -15.46
C GLU A 97 -10.69 -22.09 -14.11
N MET A 98 -11.19 -23.34 -14.09
CA MET A 98 -11.42 -24.07 -12.85
C MET A 98 -10.10 -24.40 -12.13
N ARG A 99 -9.07 -24.79 -12.87
CA ARG A 99 -7.74 -25.04 -12.32
C ARG A 99 -7.18 -23.78 -11.68
N ARG A 100 -7.37 -22.62 -12.32
CA ARG A 100 -6.92 -21.36 -11.78
C ARG A 100 -7.66 -20.98 -10.48
N GLN A 101 -8.98 -21.16 -10.41
CA GLN A 101 -9.71 -20.91 -9.16
C GLN A 101 -9.23 -21.81 -8.02
N MET A 102 -8.99 -23.12 -8.30
CA MET A 102 -8.41 -24.05 -7.30
C MET A 102 -7.05 -23.57 -6.81
N MET A 103 -6.16 -23.18 -7.73
CA MET A 103 -4.82 -22.69 -7.41
C MET A 103 -4.89 -21.42 -6.56
N LEU A 104 -5.73 -20.45 -6.91
CA LEU A 104 -5.88 -19.20 -6.14
C LEU A 104 -6.40 -19.44 -4.72
N LEU A 105 -7.32 -20.39 -4.52
CA LEU A 105 -7.74 -20.82 -3.20
C LEU A 105 -6.54 -21.37 -2.40
N GLN A 106 -5.75 -22.25 -2.99
CA GLN A 106 -4.61 -22.90 -2.34
C GLN A 106 -3.50 -21.90 -1.96
N VAL A 107 -3.12 -20.97 -2.85
CA VAL A 107 -2.06 -19.98 -2.58
C VAL A 107 -2.53 -18.83 -1.71
N GLY A 108 -3.83 -18.61 -1.59
CA GLY A 108 -4.42 -17.61 -0.68
C GLY A 108 -4.44 -18.04 0.79
N ALA A 109 -4.04 -19.28 1.09
CA ALA A 109 -4.00 -19.79 2.45
C ALA A 109 -2.92 -19.09 3.28
N PRO A 110 -3.22 -18.76 4.56
CA PRO A 110 -2.16 -18.43 5.51
C PRO A 110 -1.22 -19.62 5.70
N ALA A 111 0.06 -19.35 5.96
CA ALA A 111 1.05 -20.37 6.28
C ALA A 111 0.88 -20.86 7.74
N ALA A 112 -0.31 -21.34 8.11
CA ALA A 112 -0.67 -21.71 9.47
C ALA A 112 -0.67 -23.26 9.64
N PRO A 113 -0.22 -23.80 10.80
CA PRO A 113 -0.23 -25.23 11.07
C PRO A 113 -1.65 -25.81 11.15
N HIS A 114 -1.85 -27.04 10.69
CA HIS A 114 -3.13 -27.75 10.81
C HIS A 114 -3.41 -28.27 12.25
N ASP A 115 -2.36 -28.54 13.04
CA ASP A 115 -2.54 -28.93 14.45
C ASP A 115 -3.13 -27.78 15.26
N ALA A 116 -4.27 -28.03 15.92
CA ALA A 116 -5.03 -27.01 16.63
C ALA A 116 -4.24 -26.31 17.77
N LYS A 117 -3.28 -27.01 18.40
CA LYS A 117 -2.46 -26.41 19.47
C LYS A 117 -1.39 -25.51 18.88
N LEU A 118 -0.75 -25.94 17.78
CA LEU A 118 0.23 -25.13 17.07
C LEU A 118 -0.42 -23.91 16.40
N LEU A 119 -1.60 -24.05 15.85
CA LEU A 119 -2.40 -22.94 15.30
C LEU A 119 -2.75 -21.91 16.38
N ALA A 120 -3.22 -22.38 17.57
CA ALA A 120 -3.50 -21.48 18.68
C ALA A 120 -2.24 -20.76 19.21
N GLU A 121 -1.09 -21.45 19.22
CA GLU A 121 0.22 -20.85 19.56
C GLU A 121 0.61 -19.81 18.54
N GLU A 122 0.50 -20.10 17.25
CA GLU A 122 0.82 -19.19 16.14
C GLU A 122 -0.05 -17.93 16.20
N THR A 123 -1.36 -18.08 16.31
CA THR A 123 -2.31 -16.96 16.43
C THR A 123 -2.01 -16.05 17.62
N LYS A 124 -1.65 -16.66 18.76
CA LYS A 124 -1.27 -15.90 19.96
C LYS A 124 0.04 -15.14 19.74
N LEU A 125 1.03 -15.74 19.10
CA LEU A 125 2.31 -15.09 18.78
C LEU A 125 2.11 -13.94 17.79
N ALA A 126 1.31 -14.13 16.74
CA ALA A 126 0.97 -13.08 15.77
C ALA A 126 0.34 -11.86 16.45
N ALA A 127 -0.66 -12.10 17.33
CA ALA A 127 -1.29 -11.04 18.11
C ALA A 127 -0.30 -10.37 19.08
N SER A 128 0.57 -11.15 19.75
CA SER A 128 1.58 -10.64 20.67
C SER A 128 2.60 -9.74 19.96
N LEU A 129 3.11 -10.17 18.81
CA LEU A 129 4.09 -9.43 18.02
C LEU A 129 3.51 -8.11 17.49
N THR A 130 2.32 -8.15 16.91
CA THR A 130 1.62 -6.94 16.45
C THR A 130 1.32 -5.98 17.60
N GLY A 131 0.84 -6.52 18.73
CA GLY A 131 0.56 -5.74 19.93
C GLY A 131 1.80 -5.15 20.58
N ALA A 132 2.93 -5.86 20.57
CA ALA A 132 4.21 -5.35 21.07
C ALA A 132 4.72 -4.17 20.24
N TYR A 133 4.62 -4.26 18.91
CA TYR A 133 4.93 -3.15 18.01
C TYR A 133 4.02 -1.95 18.28
N GLY A 134 2.70 -2.13 18.32
CA GLY A 134 1.73 -1.05 18.49
C GLY A 134 1.86 -0.33 19.85
N LYS A 135 2.34 -1.03 20.90
CA LYS A 135 2.62 -0.45 22.22
C LYS A 135 4.04 0.12 22.34
N GLY A 136 4.88 -0.08 21.31
CA GLY A 136 6.26 0.36 21.29
C GLY A 136 6.40 1.85 21.51
N LYS A 137 7.35 2.25 22.35
CA LYS A 137 7.66 3.66 22.62
C LYS A 137 9.16 3.84 22.81
N TYR A 138 9.66 4.97 22.33
CA TYR A 138 10.93 5.50 22.77
C TYR A 138 10.69 6.49 23.91
N CYS A 139 11.40 6.34 25.02
CA CYS A 139 11.37 7.31 26.13
C CYS A 139 12.76 7.91 26.33
N ASP A 140 12.84 9.24 26.41
CA ASP A 140 14.09 9.95 26.67
C ASP A 140 14.50 9.87 28.17
N ALA A 141 15.68 10.39 28.47
CA ALA A 141 16.20 10.40 29.86
C ALA A 141 15.35 11.21 30.86
N ALA A 142 14.50 12.10 30.38
CA ALA A 142 13.57 12.89 31.18
C ALA A 142 12.22 12.16 31.41
N GLY A 143 12.05 10.97 30.83
CA GLY A 143 10.82 10.16 30.92
C GLY A 143 9.74 10.58 29.92
N LYS A 144 10.02 11.45 28.96
CA LYS A 144 9.10 11.77 27.89
C LYS A 144 9.13 10.64 26.85
N CYS A 145 7.98 10.02 26.61
CA CYS A 145 7.85 8.92 25.68
C CYS A 145 7.19 9.38 24.37
N MET A 146 7.63 8.81 23.26
CA MET A 146 7.11 9.01 21.91
C MET A 146 6.70 7.66 21.31
N GLY A 147 5.49 7.58 20.76
CA GLY A 147 5.04 6.47 19.90
C GLY A 147 5.61 6.60 18.49
N VAL A 148 5.24 5.66 17.59
CA VAL A 148 5.78 5.61 16.22
C VAL A 148 5.53 6.90 15.44
N ASP A 149 4.34 7.47 15.52
CA ASP A 149 3.96 8.68 14.75
C ASP A 149 4.72 9.92 15.24
N GLU A 150 4.92 10.02 16.55
CA GLU A 150 5.71 11.12 17.14
C GLU A 150 7.19 10.97 16.80
N VAL A 151 7.72 9.74 16.78
CA VAL A 151 9.09 9.44 16.35
C VAL A 151 9.25 9.79 14.87
N ASP A 152 8.34 9.37 14.00
CA ASP A 152 8.43 9.65 12.56
C ASP A 152 8.33 11.16 12.29
N THR A 153 7.42 11.86 12.97
CA THR A 153 7.33 13.31 12.92
C THR A 153 8.63 14.00 13.38
N PHE A 154 9.28 13.48 14.44
CA PHE A 154 10.56 13.99 14.90
C PHE A 154 11.66 13.76 13.87
N MET A 155 11.76 12.54 13.32
CA MET A 155 12.72 12.19 12.26
C MET A 155 12.56 13.06 11.02
N ALA A 156 11.30 13.37 10.64
CA ALA A 156 10.99 14.22 9.50
C ALA A 156 11.44 15.69 9.69
N LYS A 157 11.26 16.24 10.90
CA LYS A 157 11.40 17.67 11.15
C LYS A 157 12.74 18.07 11.79
N SER A 158 13.33 17.21 12.61
CA SER A 158 14.60 17.53 13.28
C SER A 158 15.77 17.61 12.29
N ARG A 159 16.72 18.48 12.59
CA ARG A 159 17.97 18.63 11.84
C ARG A 159 19.20 18.52 12.75
N ASP A 160 19.04 18.07 13.98
CA ASP A 160 20.15 17.76 14.90
C ASP A 160 20.56 16.30 14.74
N ALA A 161 21.75 16.07 14.19
CA ALA A 161 22.25 14.72 13.88
C ALA A 161 22.39 13.81 15.12
N ASN A 162 22.71 14.38 16.30
CA ASN A 162 22.88 13.62 17.53
C ASN A 162 21.52 13.21 18.12
N GLU A 163 20.56 14.14 18.14
CA GLU A 163 19.21 13.83 18.61
C GLU A 163 18.50 12.85 17.67
N LEU A 164 18.67 13.00 16.36
CA LEU A 164 18.18 12.04 15.36
C LEU A 164 18.75 10.65 15.61
N ALA A 165 20.04 10.52 15.91
CA ALA A 165 20.67 9.22 16.21
C ALA A 165 20.11 8.58 17.50
N LYS A 166 19.87 9.37 18.55
CA LYS A 166 19.28 8.90 19.83
C LYS A 166 17.85 8.39 19.62
N VAL A 167 16.99 9.21 18.97
CA VAL A 167 15.59 8.86 18.72
C VAL A 167 15.51 7.63 17.82
N TRP A 168 16.32 7.58 16.76
CA TRP A 168 16.41 6.44 15.86
C TRP A 168 16.78 5.15 16.61
N ALA A 169 17.86 5.18 17.41
CA ALA A 169 18.32 4.02 18.18
C ALA A 169 17.27 3.59 19.22
N GLY A 170 16.65 4.57 19.88
CA GLY A 170 15.58 4.33 20.84
C GLY A 170 14.37 3.64 20.24
N TRP A 171 13.89 4.08 19.07
CA TRP A 171 12.80 3.40 18.40
C TRP A 171 13.18 1.98 17.96
N HIS A 172 14.36 1.79 17.37
CA HIS A 172 14.79 0.47 16.90
C HIS A 172 14.99 -0.55 18.04
N SER A 173 15.14 -0.10 19.29
CA SER A 173 15.17 -0.99 20.45
C SER A 173 13.84 -1.69 20.75
N VAL A 174 12.72 -1.18 20.22
CA VAL A 174 11.37 -1.79 20.35
C VAL A 174 11.34 -3.21 19.77
N GLY A 175 12.17 -3.49 18.76
CA GLY A 175 12.25 -4.79 18.14
C GLY A 175 12.86 -5.88 19.03
N ALA A 176 13.86 -5.56 19.83
CA ALA A 176 14.66 -6.55 20.57
C ALA A 176 13.83 -7.51 21.43
N PRO A 177 12.83 -7.09 22.22
CA PRO A 177 12.00 -7.99 23.03
C PRO A 177 11.17 -8.99 22.19
N MET A 178 10.84 -8.66 20.95
CA MET A 178 9.99 -9.48 20.08
C MET A 178 10.77 -10.65 19.43
N ARG A 179 12.09 -10.65 19.47
CA ARG A 179 12.93 -11.55 18.69
C ARG A 179 12.62 -13.03 18.91
N LYS A 180 12.52 -13.50 20.17
CA LYS A 180 12.25 -14.91 20.48
C LYS A 180 10.87 -15.35 20.01
N ASP A 181 9.88 -14.51 20.19
CA ASP A 181 8.52 -14.77 19.72
C ASP A 181 8.48 -14.83 18.19
N TYR A 182 9.23 -13.95 17.51
CA TYR A 182 9.36 -13.96 16.07
C TYR A 182 10.06 -15.23 15.55
N GLU A 183 11.14 -15.68 16.19
CA GLU A 183 11.82 -16.93 15.84
C GLU A 183 10.83 -18.11 15.90
N ARG A 184 10.05 -18.22 16.98
CA ARG A 184 9.04 -19.28 17.13
C ARG A 184 7.90 -19.14 16.13
N PHE A 185 7.45 -17.91 15.86
CA PHE A 185 6.45 -17.64 14.85
C PHE A 185 6.88 -18.12 13.46
N ILE A 186 8.12 -17.85 13.04
CA ILE A 186 8.69 -18.33 11.76
C ILE A 186 8.70 -19.86 11.68
N GLU A 187 9.04 -20.56 12.77
CA GLU A 187 8.98 -22.03 12.81
C GLU A 187 7.57 -22.54 12.53
N LEU A 188 6.55 -21.93 13.15
CA LEU A 188 5.15 -22.32 12.98
C LEU A 188 4.65 -22.03 11.57
N GLN A 189 4.96 -20.86 11.02
CA GLN A 189 4.67 -20.51 9.62
C GLN A 189 5.28 -21.54 8.65
N ASN A 190 6.50 -21.98 8.88
CA ASN A 190 7.15 -22.98 8.06
C ASN A 190 6.55 -24.38 8.21
N ILE A 191 5.98 -24.74 9.38
CA ILE A 191 5.22 -25.97 9.55
C ILE A 191 3.96 -25.91 8.64
N GLY A 192 3.17 -24.87 8.74
CA GLY A 192 1.96 -24.70 7.92
C GLY A 192 2.24 -24.69 6.42
N ALA A 193 3.28 -23.98 5.99
CA ALA A 193 3.68 -23.97 4.58
C ALA A 193 4.08 -25.37 4.07
N LYS A 194 4.78 -26.15 4.89
CA LYS A 194 5.16 -27.55 4.53
C LYS A 194 3.95 -28.47 4.46
N GLU A 195 2.98 -28.33 5.35
CA GLU A 195 1.72 -29.07 5.32
C GLU A 195 0.93 -28.77 4.03
N GLN A 196 1.09 -27.58 3.45
CA GLN A 196 0.52 -27.17 2.16
C GLN A 196 1.41 -27.54 0.96
N GLY A 197 2.52 -28.26 1.15
CA GLY A 197 3.39 -28.75 0.07
C GLY A 197 4.51 -27.79 -0.36
N TYR A 198 4.71 -26.66 0.32
CA TYR A 198 5.79 -25.70 0.05
C TYR A 198 7.03 -26.01 0.90
N LYS A 199 8.21 -25.53 0.50
CA LYS A 199 9.44 -25.73 1.27
C LYS A 199 9.45 -24.93 2.57
N ASP A 200 8.93 -23.71 2.51
CA ASP A 200 8.84 -22.73 3.59
C ASP A 200 7.78 -21.68 3.28
N ALA A 201 7.48 -20.80 4.23
CA ALA A 201 6.50 -19.74 4.06
C ALA A 201 6.90 -18.72 2.98
N GLY A 202 8.19 -18.50 2.75
CA GLY A 202 8.67 -17.62 1.69
C GLY A 202 8.42 -18.19 0.29
N ASP A 203 8.48 -19.53 0.14
CA ASP A 203 8.09 -20.20 -1.11
C ASP A 203 6.59 -20.08 -1.37
N LEU A 204 5.75 -20.28 -0.34
CA LEU A 204 4.31 -20.09 -0.43
C LEU A 204 3.96 -18.65 -0.86
N TRP A 205 4.55 -17.64 -0.25
CA TRP A 205 4.30 -16.24 -0.61
C TRP A 205 4.63 -15.96 -2.08
N ARG A 206 5.77 -16.47 -2.57
CA ARG A 206 6.19 -16.24 -3.96
C ARG A 206 5.38 -17.06 -4.98
N ALA A 207 4.81 -18.19 -4.57
CA ALA A 207 3.95 -19.00 -5.44
C ALA A 207 2.66 -18.26 -5.88
N GLY A 208 2.19 -17.29 -5.07
CA GLY A 208 1.05 -16.43 -5.39
C GLY A 208 1.23 -15.52 -6.62
N TYR A 209 2.46 -15.42 -7.16
CA TYR A 209 2.76 -14.56 -8.31
C TYR A 209 2.77 -15.30 -9.66
N ASP A 210 2.07 -16.44 -9.81
CA ASP A 210 2.02 -17.23 -11.06
C ASP A 210 3.41 -17.62 -11.60
N MET A 211 4.38 -17.79 -10.72
CA MET A 211 5.78 -18.13 -11.03
C MET A 211 6.33 -19.08 -9.96
N THR A 212 7.38 -19.82 -10.32
CA THR A 212 8.17 -20.48 -9.27
C THR A 212 8.87 -19.43 -8.41
N PRO A 213 9.16 -19.74 -7.13
CA PRO A 213 9.89 -18.82 -6.24
C PRO A 213 11.21 -18.31 -6.82
N ALA A 214 11.94 -19.18 -7.54
CA ALA A 214 13.19 -18.80 -8.20
C ALA A 214 12.97 -17.84 -9.38
N GLN A 215 11.96 -18.09 -10.21
CA GLN A 215 11.60 -17.19 -11.32
C GLN A 215 11.15 -15.83 -10.81
N PHE A 216 10.32 -15.80 -9.76
CA PHE A 216 9.88 -14.54 -9.15
C PHE A 216 11.05 -13.72 -8.59
N SER A 217 11.95 -14.37 -7.83
CA SER A 217 13.16 -13.70 -7.32
C SER A 217 14.05 -13.18 -8.44
N ALA A 218 14.21 -13.94 -9.54
CA ALA A 218 14.97 -13.48 -10.71
C ALA A 218 14.32 -12.27 -11.39
N GLU A 219 12.98 -12.26 -11.50
CA GLU A 219 12.21 -11.16 -12.09
C GLU A 219 12.38 -9.86 -11.30
N VAL A 220 12.23 -9.92 -9.98
CA VAL A 220 12.40 -8.78 -9.07
C VAL A 220 13.84 -8.25 -9.13
N ASN A 221 14.84 -9.14 -9.09
CA ASN A 221 16.25 -8.74 -9.20
C ASN A 221 16.59 -8.13 -10.56
N ARG A 222 16.00 -8.62 -11.64
CA ARG A 222 16.19 -8.06 -12.99
C ARG A 222 15.63 -6.64 -13.07
N ALA A 223 14.44 -6.40 -12.53
CA ALA A 223 13.85 -5.07 -12.49
C ALA A 223 14.67 -4.11 -11.62
N TRP A 224 15.20 -4.57 -10.48
CA TRP A 224 16.12 -3.78 -9.67
C TRP A 224 17.38 -3.40 -10.44
N ALA A 225 18.01 -4.33 -11.15
CA ALA A 225 19.21 -4.07 -11.93
C ALA A 225 19.00 -2.98 -13.02
N GLN A 226 17.79 -2.82 -13.54
CA GLN A 226 17.45 -1.73 -14.45
C GLN A 226 17.43 -0.36 -13.75
N LEU A 227 17.03 -0.31 -12.47
CA LEU A 227 16.83 0.93 -11.70
C LEU A 227 18.04 1.32 -10.85
N GLU A 228 18.88 0.37 -10.50
CA GLU A 228 20.02 0.60 -9.63
C GLU A 228 20.92 1.76 -10.08
N PRO A 229 21.21 1.96 -11.38
CA PRO A 229 22.03 3.10 -11.84
C PRO A 229 21.42 4.46 -11.45
N LEU A 230 20.11 4.65 -11.62
CA LEU A 230 19.43 5.87 -11.20
C LEU A 230 19.47 6.05 -9.69
N TYR A 231 19.19 4.97 -8.95
CA TYR A 231 19.25 4.99 -7.49
C TYR A 231 20.65 5.38 -6.98
N ARG A 232 21.72 4.83 -7.56
CA ARG A 232 23.10 5.13 -7.16
C ARG A 232 23.48 6.60 -7.41
N GLU A 233 23.00 7.18 -8.49
CA GLU A 233 23.20 8.62 -8.74
C GLU A 233 22.42 9.47 -7.71
N LEU A 234 21.17 9.12 -7.42
CA LEU A 234 20.39 9.78 -6.38
C LEU A 234 21.06 9.67 -5.01
N HIS A 235 21.50 8.46 -4.63
CA HIS A 235 22.19 8.20 -3.36
C HIS A 235 23.48 9.05 -3.24
N THR A 236 24.31 9.08 -4.30
CA THR A 236 25.55 9.85 -4.32
C THR A 236 25.27 11.34 -4.15
N TYR A 237 24.29 11.89 -4.88
CA TYR A 237 23.89 13.28 -4.76
C TYR A 237 23.41 13.62 -3.34
N VAL A 238 22.49 12.80 -2.81
CA VAL A 238 21.95 13.00 -1.44
C VAL A 238 23.07 12.93 -0.41
N ARG A 239 23.99 11.96 -0.54
CA ARG A 239 25.16 11.84 0.35
C ARG A 239 26.02 13.10 0.34
N HIS A 240 26.35 13.66 -0.82
CA HIS A 240 27.12 14.91 -0.92
C HIS A 240 26.40 16.08 -0.23
N ARG A 241 25.09 16.19 -0.40
CA ARG A 241 24.27 17.22 0.24
C ARG A 241 24.22 17.07 1.77
N LEU A 242 24.12 15.84 2.25
CA LEU A 242 24.14 15.56 3.69
C LEU A 242 25.52 15.83 4.31
N ILE A 243 26.61 15.50 3.61
CA ILE A 243 27.97 15.84 4.06
C ILE A 243 28.13 17.37 4.13
N ALA A 244 27.67 18.11 3.13
CA ALA A 244 27.70 19.56 3.15
C ALA A 244 26.91 20.16 4.33
N LYS A 245 25.81 19.51 4.76
CA LYS A 245 24.99 19.95 5.88
C LYS A 245 25.53 19.54 7.25
N TYR A 246 25.99 18.28 7.39
CA TYR A 246 26.27 17.66 8.69
C TYR A 246 27.77 17.36 8.91
N GLY A 247 28.63 17.60 7.91
CA GLY A 247 30.07 17.35 8.00
C GLY A 247 30.39 15.91 8.39
N ALA A 248 31.25 15.74 9.39
CA ALA A 248 31.72 14.41 9.85
C ALA A 248 30.59 13.46 10.31
N ALA A 249 29.45 13.95 10.72
CA ALA A 249 28.31 13.11 11.10
C ALA A 249 27.69 12.36 9.90
N ALA A 250 27.89 12.87 8.67
CA ALA A 250 27.43 12.24 7.43
C ALA A 250 28.56 11.60 6.62
N ASP A 251 29.82 12.00 6.85
CA ASP A 251 30.98 11.58 6.04
C ASP A 251 31.58 10.24 6.54
N ARG A 252 30.92 9.16 6.18
CA ARG A 252 31.41 7.82 6.48
C ARG A 252 32.41 7.35 5.41
N LYS A 253 33.51 6.72 5.88
CA LYS A 253 34.58 6.19 5.01
C LYS A 253 34.11 5.04 4.09
N ASP A 254 33.07 4.31 4.49
CA ASP A 254 32.48 3.21 3.72
C ASP A 254 31.51 3.69 2.62
N GLY A 255 31.29 5.00 2.50
CA GLY A 255 30.39 5.60 1.49
C GLY A 255 28.91 5.46 1.80
N MET A 256 28.53 4.84 2.91
CA MET A 256 27.14 4.68 3.33
C MET A 256 26.56 5.99 3.88
N ILE A 257 25.23 6.15 3.77
CA ILE A 257 24.51 7.24 4.42
C ILE A 257 24.04 6.76 5.80
N PRO A 258 24.28 7.51 6.88
CA PRO A 258 23.70 7.22 8.19
C PRO A 258 22.17 7.30 8.15
N ALA A 259 21.48 6.23 8.55
CA ALA A 259 20.03 6.05 8.39
C ALA A 259 19.20 7.20 8.97
N GLN A 260 19.59 7.72 10.14
CA GLN A 260 18.85 8.77 10.85
C GLN A 260 18.84 10.12 10.11
N LEU A 261 19.72 10.33 9.13
CA LEU A 261 19.82 11.60 8.41
C LEU A 261 18.86 11.70 7.22
N LEU A 262 18.10 10.62 6.93
CA LEU A 262 17.25 10.52 5.75
C LEU A 262 15.79 10.96 5.98
N GLY A 263 15.50 11.52 7.16
CA GLY A 263 14.20 12.16 7.43
C GLY A 263 13.01 11.20 7.61
N ASN A 264 13.27 9.91 7.79
CA ASN A 264 12.27 8.88 8.00
C ASN A 264 12.81 7.82 8.97
N THR A 265 11.96 7.31 9.84
CA THR A 265 12.32 6.37 10.91
C THR A 265 13.05 5.13 10.39
N TRP A 266 12.65 4.63 9.23
CA TRP A 266 13.24 3.44 8.59
C TRP A 266 14.19 3.78 7.44
N ALA A 267 14.37 5.06 7.13
CA ALA A 267 15.12 5.52 5.96
C ALA A 267 14.60 4.89 4.64
N GLN A 268 13.31 4.61 4.56
CA GLN A 268 12.68 4.00 3.39
C GLN A 268 12.34 5.01 2.31
N GLU A 269 11.99 6.23 2.69
CA GLU A 269 11.65 7.37 1.83
C GLU A 269 12.41 8.60 2.33
N TRP A 270 12.81 9.49 1.41
CA TRP A 270 13.70 10.60 1.73
C TRP A 270 13.08 11.97 1.44
N GLY A 271 11.78 12.03 1.18
CA GLY A 271 11.07 13.27 0.85
C GLY A 271 11.21 14.37 1.90
N ASN A 272 11.25 13.98 3.18
CA ASN A 272 11.35 14.90 4.32
C ASN A 272 12.67 15.69 4.41
N ILE A 273 13.70 15.30 3.67
CA ILE A 273 14.98 16.06 3.60
C ILE A 273 15.11 16.89 2.33
N TYR A 274 14.01 17.12 1.60
CA TYR A 274 14.08 17.90 0.36
C TYR A 274 14.69 19.30 0.57
N ASP A 275 14.44 19.94 1.69
CA ASP A 275 15.05 21.23 2.06
C ASP A 275 16.59 21.20 2.06
N ILE A 276 17.20 20.06 2.40
CA ILE A 276 18.65 19.85 2.40
C ILE A 276 19.18 19.57 0.99
N VAL A 277 18.43 18.78 0.23
CA VAL A 277 18.89 18.25 -1.07
C VAL A 277 18.35 19.01 -2.29
N ALA A 278 17.49 20.00 -2.09
CA ALA A 278 16.97 20.84 -3.16
C ALA A 278 18.11 21.42 -4.03
N PRO A 279 17.91 21.59 -5.35
CA PRO A 279 18.88 22.24 -6.21
C PRO A 279 19.25 23.63 -5.69
N THR A 280 20.54 23.95 -5.67
CA THR A 280 21.03 25.28 -5.23
C THR A 280 21.19 26.28 -6.36
N ASP A 281 21.12 25.83 -7.63
CA ASP A 281 21.12 26.72 -8.76
C ASP A 281 19.88 27.64 -8.71
N PRO A 282 20.03 28.98 -8.69
CA PRO A 282 18.91 29.89 -8.68
C PRO A 282 17.92 29.72 -9.84
N LYS A 283 18.38 29.21 -10.99
CA LYS A 283 17.53 28.91 -12.14
C LYS A 283 16.56 27.77 -11.87
N LEU A 284 16.94 26.80 -11.02
CA LEU A 284 16.11 25.64 -10.66
C LEU A 284 15.35 25.88 -9.36
N SER A 285 15.97 26.47 -8.35
CA SER A 285 15.39 26.65 -7.02
C SER A 285 14.21 27.64 -6.97
N GLN A 286 14.07 28.49 -8.00
CA GLN A 286 12.91 29.39 -8.14
C GLN A 286 11.60 28.67 -8.41
N PHE A 287 11.64 27.47 -8.99
CA PHE A 287 10.44 26.71 -9.34
C PHE A 287 9.90 25.99 -8.12
N LYS A 288 8.62 26.22 -7.85
CA LYS A 288 7.86 25.55 -6.78
C LYS A 288 6.71 24.79 -7.42
N PRO A 289 6.24 23.71 -6.80
CA PRO A 289 4.99 23.08 -7.18
C PRO A 289 3.83 24.10 -7.22
N VAL A 290 2.81 23.80 -8.01
CA VAL A 290 1.55 24.54 -7.96
C VAL A 290 1.01 24.50 -6.52
N ASN A 291 0.59 25.63 -5.98
CA ASN A 291 -0.07 25.66 -4.69
C ASN A 291 -1.53 25.16 -4.89
N LEU A 292 -1.73 23.85 -4.82
CA LEU A 292 -3.03 23.22 -5.04
C LEU A 292 -4.04 23.62 -3.97
N GLU A 293 -3.65 23.73 -2.71
CA GLU A 293 -4.53 24.17 -1.62
C GLU A 293 -5.17 25.53 -1.95
N ALA A 294 -4.36 26.51 -2.34
CA ALA A 294 -4.87 27.83 -2.72
C ALA A 294 -5.72 27.77 -4.00
N ALA A 295 -5.37 26.96 -4.98
CA ALA A 295 -6.13 26.80 -6.21
C ALA A 295 -7.48 26.12 -5.96
N LEU A 296 -7.49 25.02 -5.21
CA LEU A 296 -8.71 24.31 -4.81
C LEU A 296 -9.63 25.21 -3.99
N THR A 297 -9.09 25.91 -2.98
CA THR A 297 -9.85 26.87 -2.16
C THR A 297 -10.56 27.90 -3.02
N ARG A 298 -9.89 28.50 -4.01
CA ARG A 298 -10.50 29.47 -4.93
C ARG A 298 -11.62 28.84 -5.77
N GLN A 299 -11.34 27.69 -6.40
CA GLN A 299 -12.30 27.07 -7.32
C GLN A 299 -13.51 26.49 -6.59
N ILE A 300 -13.30 25.79 -5.47
CA ILE A 300 -14.41 25.24 -4.68
C ILE A 300 -15.27 26.38 -4.11
N THR A 301 -14.65 27.45 -3.56
CA THR A 301 -15.42 28.60 -3.05
C THR A 301 -16.23 29.28 -4.14
N ALA A 302 -15.73 29.33 -5.38
CA ALA A 302 -16.44 29.93 -6.50
C ALA A 302 -17.63 29.06 -6.99
N ASN A 303 -17.45 27.74 -6.96
CA ASN A 303 -18.43 26.78 -7.48
C ASN A 303 -19.48 26.37 -6.44
N ASP A 304 -19.10 26.27 -5.17
CA ASP A 304 -19.99 25.90 -4.05
C ASP A 304 -19.88 26.90 -2.89
N PRO A 305 -20.82 27.86 -2.79
CA PRO A 305 -20.83 28.78 -1.65
C PRO A 305 -21.00 28.12 -0.29
N SER A 306 -21.53 26.89 -0.21
CA SER A 306 -21.69 26.16 1.05
C SER A 306 -20.36 25.70 1.64
N ALA A 307 -19.32 25.49 0.80
CA ALA A 307 -17.97 25.13 1.20
C ALA A 307 -17.17 26.30 1.80
N LYS A 308 -17.63 27.55 1.59
CA LYS A 308 -16.88 28.77 1.89
C LYS A 308 -16.50 28.92 3.37
N LEU A 309 -17.39 28.54 4.27
CA LEU A 309 -17.18 28.75 5.70
C LEU A 309 -15.95 27.96 6.19
N TYR A 310 -15.83 26.71 5.82
CA TYR A 310 -14.66 25.87 6.17
C TYR A 310 -13.37 26.42 5.54
N LEU A 311 -13.40 26.73 4.24
CA LEU A 311 -12.22 27.18 3.49
C LEU A 311 -11.69 28.55 3.94
N GLN A 312 -12.51 29.34 4.61
CA GLN A 312 -12.14 30.65 5.18
C GLN A 312 -11.83 30.60 6.68
N CYS A 313 -11.95 29.43 7.32
CA CYS A 313 -11.68 29.23 8.73
C CYS A 313 -10.33 28.53 8.93
N PRO A 314 -9.19 29.26 8.89
CA PRO A 314 -7.90 28.66 9.20
C PRO A 314 -7.89 28.13 10.65
N THR A 315 -7.20 27.06 10.89
CA THR A 315 -7.31 26.13 12.03
C THR A 315 -7.05 26.75 13.42
N GLU A 316 -6.49 27.96 13.56
CA GLU A 316 -6.07 28.46 14.89
C GLU A 316 -6.34 29.94 15.21
N SER A 317 -6.85 30.75 14.30
CA SER A 317 -6.98 32.21 14.53
C SER A 317 -8.26 32.87 14.05
N ALA A 318 -9.33 32.09 13.87
CA ALA A 318 -10.56 32.58 13.27
C ALA A 318 -11.49 33.24 14.29
N GLY A 319 -12.04 34.40 13.91
CA GLY A 319 -13.04 35.14 14.70
C GLY A 319 -14.34 34.37 14.96
N ALA A 320 -15.29 35.00 15.63
CA ALA A 320 -16.53 34.38 16.12
C ALA A 320 -17.38 33.59 15.10
N ALA A 321 -17.18 33.78 13.78
CA ALA A 321 -17.84 33.00 12.72
C ALA A 321 -17.24 31.61 12.50
N CYS A 322 -16.00 31.38 12.94
CA CYS A 322 -15.24 30.13 12.78
C CYS A 322 -15.14 29.35 14.09
N VAL A 323 -16.25 29.08 14.74
CA VAL A 323 -16.24 28.21 15.91
C VAL A 323 -15.90 26.80 15.45
N LYS A 324 -14.64 26.41 15.68
CA LYS A 324 -14.14 25.05 15.38
C LYS A 324 -15.09 24.02 15.97
N GLY A 325 -15.56 23.10 15.12
CA GLY A 325 -16.50 22.06 15.55
C GLY A 325 -17.98 22.46 15.57
N SER A 326 -18.39 23.60 15.02
CA SER A 326 -19.81 23.90 14.83
C SER A 326 -20.42 23.06 13.70
N ASP A 327 -21.74 22.78 13.77
CA ASP A 327 -22.46 22.03 12.73
C ASP A 327 -22.32 22.70 11.36
N ALA A 328 -22.32 24.02 11.32
CA ALA A 328 -22.16 24.78 10.09
C ALA A 328 -20.76 24.61 9.46
N VAL A 329 -19.70 24.62 10.27
CA VAL A 329 -18.32 24.36 9.80
C VAL A 329 -18.18 22.92 9.32
N GLN A 330 -18.73 21.95 10.05
CA GLN A 330 -18.72 20.54 9.66
C GLN A 330 -19.47 20.29 8.33
N ALA A 331 -20.64 20.88 8.16
CA ALA A 331 -21.39 20.79 6.91
C ALA A 331 -20.63 21.43 5.74
N SER A 332 -20.00 22.57 5.98
CA SER A 332 -19.17 23.28 4.99
C SER A 332 -17.91 22.48 4.64
N HIS A 333 -17.28 21.83 5.61
CA HIS A 333 -16.14 20.94 5.39
C HIS A 333 -16.54 19.75 4.51
N LEU A 334 -17.67 19.11 4.82
CA LEU A 334 -18.19 18.01 4.01
C LEU A 334 -18.48 18.44 2.57
N ALA A 335 -19.03 19.64 2.35
CA ALA A 335 -19.26 20.18 1.03
C ALA A 335 -17.94 20.38 0.26
N ALA A 336 -16.95 21.01 0.88
CA ALA A 336 -15.62 21.21 0.29
C ALA A 336 -14.94 19.89 -0.07
N SER A 337 -15.00 18.91 0.83
CA SER A 337 -14.42 17.57 0.63
C SER A 337 -15.09 16.84 -0.55
N LYS A 338 -16.42 16.88 -0.62
CA LYS A 338 -17.15 16.28 -1.75
C LYS A 338 -16.80 16.96 -3.08
N ASP A 339 -16.65 18.29 -3.10
CA ASP A 339 -16.23 19.00 -4.31
C ASP A 339 -14.82 18.62 -4.74
N MET A 340 -13.91 18.39 -3.81
CA MET A 340 -12.58 17.88 -4.13
C MET A 340 -12.65 16.46 -4.71
N VAL A 341 -13.47 15.56 -4.17
CA VAL A 341 -13.66 14.19 -4.69
C VAL A 341 -14.24 14.20 -6.11
N LYS A 342 -15.07 15.19 -6.49
CA LYS A 342 -15.58 15.33 -7.87
C LYS A 342 -14.47 15.51 -8.91
N TYR A 343 -13.33 16.11 -8.56
CA TYR A 343 -12.18 16.16 -9.47
C TYR A 343 -11.65 14.76 -9.80
N GLY A 344 -11.51 13.89 -8.78
CA GLY A 344 -11.13 12.51 -9.00
C GLY A 344 -12.18 11.73 -9.82
N GLU A 345 -13.48 11.87 -9.51
CA GLU A 345 -14.54 11.25 -10.33
C GLU A 345 -14.48 11.76 -11.77
N SER A 346 -14.31 13.08 -11.96
CA SER A 346 -14.18 13.69 -13.28
C SER A 346 -13.01 13.12 -14.08
N PHE A 347 -11.91 12.78 -13.40
CA PHE A 347 -10.78 12.13 -14.05
C PHE A 347 -11.21 10.80 -14.71
N PHE A 348 -11.84 9.91 -13.96
CA PHE A 348 -12.28 8.59 -14.47
C PHE A 348 -13.41 8.70 -15.49
N THR A 349 -14.39 9.59 -15.26
CA THR A 349 -15.49 9.78 -16.23
C THR A 349 -15.00 10.37 -17.54
N SER A 350 -13.95 11.20 -17.52
CA SER A 350 -13.31 11.72 -18.73
C SER A 350 -12.67 10.62 -19.57
N LEU A 351 -12.24 9.53 -18.95
CA LEU A 351 -11.71 8.34 -19.60
C LEU A 351 -12.82 7.42 -20.16
N GLY A 352 -14.08 7.67 -19.81
CA GLY A 352 -15.23 6.89 -20.26
C GLY A 352 -15.81 5.92 -19.23
N PHE A 353 -15.30 5.92 -17.99
CA PHE A 353 -15.93 5.16 -16.92
C PHE A 353 -17.28 5.75 -16.50
N ALA A 354 -18.18 4.90 -16.03
CA ALA A 354 -19.46 5.37 -15.51
C ALA A 354 -19.24 6.16 -14.20
N PRO A 355 -20.06 7.21 -13.94
CA PRO A 355 -20.01 7.95 -12.68
C PRO A 355 -20.14 7.03 -11.46
N LEU A 356 -19.64 7.46 -10.31
CA LEU A 356 -19.81 6.76 -9.04
C LEU A 356 -21.31 6.67 -8.67
N PRO A 357 -21.75 5.58 -8.05
CA PRO A 357 -23.16 5.40 -7.71
C PRO A 357 -23.60 6.43 -6.65
N LYS A 358 -24.91 6.72 -6.59
CA LYS A 358 -25.46 7.64 -5.59
C LYS A 358 -25.11 7.22 -4.16
N THR A 359 -25.07 5.92 -3.91
CA THR A 359 -24.70 5.32 -2.62
C THR A 359 -23.29 5.69 -2.18
N PHE A 360 -22.34 5.86 -3.11
CA PHE A 360 -20.98 6.35 -2.81
C PHE A 360 -21.03 7.71 -2.09
N TRP A 361 -21.79 8.67 -2.63
CA TRP A 361 -21.90 10.02 -2.08
C TRP A 361 -22.69 10.08 -0.77
N GLU A 362 -23.56 9.10 -0.51
CA GLU A 362 -24.41 9.01 0.67
C GLU A 362 -23.73 8.25 1.82
N ARG A 363 -22.91 7.23 1.51
CA ARG A 363 -22.40 6.25 2.49
C ARG A 363 -20.91 6.39 2.80
N SER A 364 -20.13 7.06 1.94
CA SER A 364 -18.72 7.30 2.20
C SER A 364 -18.50 8.23 3.39
N GLN A 365 -17.38 8.05 4.08
CA GLN A 365 -16.90 8.95 5.11
C GLN A 365 -15.84 9.87 4.50
N PHE A 366 -16.18 11.15 4.28
CA PHE A 366 -15.29 12.12 3.67
C PHE A 366 -14.55 13.00 4.68
N VAL A 367 -15.10 13.17 5.89
CA VAL A 367 -14.55 14.03 6.93
C VAL A 367 -14.59 13.34 8.29
N HIS A 368 -13.72 13.73 9.21
CA HIS A 368 -13.76 13.22 10.58
C HIS A 368 -15.10 13.62 11.24
N PRO A 369 -15.91 12.69 11.72
CA PRO A 369 -17.13 13.00 12.47
C PRO A 369 -16.78 13.60 13.83
N ARG A 370 -17.70 14.36 14.44
CA ARG A 370 -17.49 15.00 15.74
C ARG A 370 -17.99 14.20 16.94
N ASP A 371 -18.83 13.22 16.67
CA ASP A 371 -19.60 12.48 17.67
C ASP A 371 -19.01 11.09 17.97
N ARG A 372 -17.95 10.70 17.28
CA ARG A 372 -17.32 9.38 17.44
C ARG A 372 -15.89 9.35 16.92
N ASP A 373 -15.14 8.37 17.41
CA ASP A 373 -13.82 8.04 16.90
C ASP A 373 -13.93 7.20 15.63
N VAL A 374 -13.01 7.45 14.69
CA VAL A 374 -12.90 6.77 13.40
C VAL A 374 -11.44 6.59 13.00
N VAL A 375 -11.17 5.63 12.14
CA VAL A 375 -9.86 5.47 11.49
C VAL A 375 -9.79 6.44 10.31
N CYS A 376 -8.93 7.47 10.40
CA CYS A 376 -8.75 8.48 9.35
C CYS A 376 -7.86 8.05 8.19
N HIS A 377 -7.11 6.95 8.32
CA HIS A 377 -6.31 6.43 7.21
C HIS A 377 -7.22 6.16 6.00
N ALA A 378 -6.86 6.74 4.84
CA ALA A 378 -7.64 6.61 3.62
C ALA A 378 -7.77 5.15 3.19
N SER A 379 -8.96 4.78 2.69
CA SER A 379 -9.20 3.45 2.13
C SER A 379 -10.43 3.44 1.23
N ALA A 380 -10.40 2.61 0.19
CA ALA A 380 -11.48 2.39 -0.75
C ALA A 380 -12.14 1.03 -0.53
N TRP A 381 -13.45 0.97 -0.64
CA TRP A 381 -14.28 -0.18 -0.28
C TRP A 381 -15.28 -0.52 -1.40
N ASP A 382 -15.52 -1.80 -1.61
CA ASP A 382 -16.69 -2.35 -2.28
C ASP A 382 -17.39 -3.28 -1.27
N VAL A 383 -18.37 -2.73 -0.56
CA VAL A 383 -18.93 -3.37 0.65
C VAL A 383 -19.80 -4.58 0.32
N ASP A 384 -20.54 -4.54 -0.78
CA ASP A 384 -21.41 -5.63 -1.21
C ASP A 384 -20.82 -6.48 -2.35
N GLN A 385 -19.61 -6.13 -2.79
CA GLN A 385 -18.92 -6.74 -3.93
C GLN A 385 -19.70 -6.63 -5.25
N VAL A 386 -20.57 -5.63 -5.37
CA VAL A 386 -21.40 -5.35 -6.54
C VAL A 386 -21.25 -3.90 -7.01
N ASP A 387 -21.71 -2.92 -6.21
CA ASP A 387 -21.61 -1.48 -6.52
C ASP A 387 -21.82 -0.58 -5.26
N ASP A 388 -21.78 -1.12 -4.05
CA ASP A 388 -21.74 -0.32 -2.82
C ASP A 388 -20.32 0.16 -2.55
N LEU A 389 -19.83 0.95 -3.51
CA LEU A 389 -18.52 1.57 -3.44
C LEU A 389 -18.51 2.68 -2.39
N ARG A 390 -17.43 2.75 -1.60
CA ARG A 390 -17.22 3.80 -0.60
C ARG A 390 -15.74 4.18 -0.52
N VAL A 391 -15.49 5.39 -0.02
CA VAL A 391 -14.18 5.78 0.53
C VAL A 391 -14.34 6.15 2.00
N LYS A 392 -13.34 5.86 2.79
CA LYS A 392 -13.21 6.29 4.18
C LYS A 392 -11.97 7.18 4.27
N MET A 393 -12.18 8.45 4.57
CA MET A 393 -11.13 9.46 4.64
C MET A 393 -11.51 10.52 5.67
N CYS A 394 -10.52 11.28 6.15
CA CYS A 394 -10.71 12.54 6.88
C CYS A 394 -10.08 13.65 6.04
N ILE A 395 -10.73 14.01 4.94
CA ILE A 395 -10.20 14.88 3.88
C ILE A 395 -9.97 16.30 4.41
N GLU A 396 -8.76 16.80 4.19
CA GLU A 396 -8.43 18.22 4.24
C GLU A 396 -8.22 18.73 2.82
N VAL A 397 -8.61 19.96 2.52
CA VAL A 397 -8.46 20.52 1.17
C VAL A 397 -7.01 20.98 0.97
N ASN A 398 -6.15 20.07 0.53
CA ASN A 398 -4.73 20.29 0.26
C ASN A 398 -4.21 19.37 -0.84
N ASP A 399 -2.92 19.48 -1.14
CA ASP A 399 -2.21 18.73 -2.19
C ASP A 399 -2.21 17.22 -1.91
N ASP A 400 -1.96 16.84 -0.65
CA ASP A 400 -1.82 15.44 -0.25
C ASP A 400 -3.15 14.70 -0.40
N TYR A 401 -4.24 15.28 0.13
CA TYR A 401 -5.56 14.68 0.00
C TYR A 401 -6.11 14.73 -1.43
N PHE A 402 -5.75 15.73 -2.23
CA PHE A 402 -6.11 15.73 -3.66
C PHE A 402 -5.50 14.53 -4.37
N THR A 403 -4.23 14.25 -4.11
CA THR A 403 -3.52 13.07 -4.64
C THR A 403 -4.12 11.78 -4.11
N THR A 404 -4.37 11.70 -2.80
CA THR A 404 -4.96 10.52 -2.15
C THR A 404 -6.37 10.21 -2.69
N VAL A 405 -7.21 11.21 -2.94
CA VAL A 405 -8.52 11.01 -3.57
C VAL A 405 -8.40 10.32 -4.93
N HIS A 406 -7.47 10.76 -5.78
CA HIS A 406 -7.24 10.14 -7.09
C HIS A 406 -6.75 8.68 -6.94
N HIS A 407 -5.90 8.41 -5.96
CA HIS A 407 -5.41 7.08 -5.63
C HIS A 407 -6.54 6.16 -5.16
N GLU A 408 -7.33 6.57 -4.17
CA GLU A 408 -8.41 5.75 -3.60
C GLU A 408 -9.52 5.46 -4.61
N LEU A 409 -9.86 6.43 -5.46
CA LEU A 409 -10.79 6.19 -6.54
C LEU A 409 -10.24 5.19 -7.58
N GLY A 410 -8.92 5.11 -7.75
CA GLY A 410 -8.28 4.05 -8.54
C GLY A 410 -8.68 2.67 -8.05
N HIS A 411 -8.66 2.45 -6.74
CA HIS A 411 -9.14 1.21 -6.14
C HIS A 411 -10.63 0.97 -6.37
N ASN A 412 -11.50 1.98 -6.16
CA ASN A 412 -12.94 1.83 -6.37
C ASN A 412 -13.30 1.47 -7.83
N PHE A 413 -12.67 2.13 -8.81
CA PHE A 413 -12.92 1.81 -10.22
C PHE A 413 -12.36 0.44 -10.61
N TYR A 414 -11.30 -0.02 -9.97
CA TYR A 414 -10.80 -1.39 -10.17
C TYR A 414 -11.77 -2.42 -9.57
N GLN A 415 -12.21 -2.23 -8.32
CA GLN A 415 -13.21 -3.07 -7.66
C GLN A 415 -14.46 -3.22 -8.53
N ARG A 416 -14.98 -2.11 -9.02
CA ARG A 416 -16.16 -2.07 -9.90
C ARG A 416 -15.93 -2.79 -11.22
N ALA A 417 -14.72 -2.70 -11.80
CA ALA A 417 -14.44 -3.28 -13.12
C ALA A 417 -14.46 -4.81 -13.10
N TYR A 418 -13.96 -5.44 -12.04
CA TYR A 418 -13.92 -6.90 -11.95
C TYR A 418 -15.14 -7.52 -11.25
N ASN A 419 -16.15 -6.76 -10.83
CA ASN A 419 -17.30 -7.26 -10.07
C ASN A 419 -18.17 -8.28 -10.79
N GLN A 420 -17.99 -8.44 -12.11
CA GLN A 420 -18.66 -9.48 -12.91
C GLN A 420 -17.91 -10.82 -12.92
N GLN A 421 -16.68 -10.86 -12.38
CA GLN A 421 -15.92 -12.09 -12.27
C GLN A 421 -16.47 -12.99 -11.14
N PRO A 422 -16.24 -14.33 -11.17
CA PRO A 422 -16.40 -15.17 -9.98
C PRO A 422 -15.66 -14.58 -8.78
N MET A 423 -16.19 -14.73 -7.56
CA MET A 423 -15.63 -14.09 -6.36
C MET A 423 -14.13 -14.35 -6.18
N ILE A 424 -13.67 -15.57 -6.47
CA ILE A 424 -12.24 -15.96 -6.37
C ILE A 424 -11.35 -15.13 -7.30
N PHE A 425 -11.88 -14.51 -8.36
CA PHE A 425 -11.14 -13.66 -9.29
C PHE A 425 -11.25 -12.17 -9.00
N ARG A 426 -12.06 -11.76 -8.01
CA ARG A 426 -12.29 -10.34 -7.69
C ARG A 426 -11.16 -9.74 -6.85
N SER A 427 -10.03 -9.56 -7.50
CA SER A 427 -8.86 -8.89 -6.93
C SER A 427 -7.98 -8.35 -8.07
N GLY A 428 -6.95 -7.55 -7.75
CA GLY A 428 -5.91 -7.19 -8.72
C GLY A 428 -5.17 -8.41 -9.24
N ALA A 429 -4.63 -8.36 -10.46
CA ALA A 429 -3.95 -9.49 -11.08
C ALA A 429 -2.84 -10.11 -10.22
N ASN A 430 -2.19 -9.30 -9.39
CA ASN A 430 -1.47 -9.67 -8.18
C ASN A 430 -1.58 -8.51 -7.16
N ASP A 431 -1.04 -8.67 -5.97
CA ASP A 431 -1.19 -7.70 -4.88
C ASP A 431 -0.52 -6.34 -5.13
N GLY A 432 0.37 -6.22 -6.13
CA GLY A 432 0.95 -4.95 -6.56
C GLY A 432 0.07 -4.15 -7.52
N PHE A 433 -0.94 -4.77 -8.18
CA PHE A 433 -1.73 -4.09 -9.22
C PHE A 433 -2.68 -3.04 -8.65
N HIS A 434 -3.33 -3.30 -7.52
CA HIS A 434 -4.23 -2.34 -6.89
C HIS A 434 -3.50 -1.05 -6.52
N GLU A 435 -2.40 -1.15 -5.79
CA GLU A 435 -1.56 -0.02 -5.43
C GLU A 435 -1.01 0.70 -6.68
N ALA A 436 -0.59 -0.07 -7.68
CA ALA A 436 -0.05 0.49 -8.90
C ALA A 436 -1.07 1.32 -9.71
N ILE A 437 -2.35 0.93 -9.70
CA ILE A 437 -3.41 1.70 -10.37
C ILE A 437 -3.65 3.02 -9.65
N GLY A 438 -3.87 3.01 -8.33
CA GLY A 438 -4.03 4.23 -7.55
C GLY A 438 -2.85 5.18 -7.77
N ASP A 439 -1.64 4.67 -7.67
CA ASP A 439 -0.41 5.43 -7.88
C ASP A 439 -0.22 5.92 -9.34
N ALA A 440 -0.63 5.15 -10.36
CA ALA A 440 -0.54 5.57 -11.77
C ALA A 440 -1.50 6.74 -12.07
N ILE A 441 -2.68 6.73 -11.46
CA ILE A 441 -3.62 7.85 -11.53
C ILE A 441 -3.05 9.07 -10.80
N ALA A 442 -2.47 8.87 -9.61
CA ALA A 442 -1.79 9.95 -8.88
C ALA A 442 -0.62 10.58 -9.67
N LEU A 443 0.16 9.77 -10.41
CA LEU A 443 1.22 10.29 -11.32
C LEU A 443 0.68 11.20 -12.42
N SER A 444 -0.58 11.04 -12.82
CA SER A 444 -1.20 11.86 -13.86
C SER A 444 -1.61 13.27 -13.37
N ILE A 445 -1.45 13.58 -12.07
CA ILE A 445 -1.62 14.93 -11.53
C ILE A 445 -0.42 15.79 -11.94
N THR A 446 -0.30 15.99 -13.23
CA THR A 446 0.76 16.81 -13.85
C THR A 446 0.31 18.26 -14.00
N PRO A 447 1.23 19.21 -14.18
CA PRO A 447 0.85 20.59 -14.49
C PRO A 447 -0.10 20.73 -15.70
N SER A 448 0.04 19.84 -16.70
CA SER A 448 -0.87 19.78 -17.84
C SER A 448 -2.29 19.41 -17.45
N TYR A 449 -2.46 18.39 -16.60
CA TYR A 449 -3.75 18.01 -16.04
C TYR A 449 -4.36 19.16 -15.21
N LEU A 450 -3.57 19.74 -14.30
CA LEU A 450 -4.04 20.84 -13.45
C LEU A 450 -4.51 22.05 -14.26
N LYS A 451 -3.85 22.31 -15.39
CA LYS A 451 -4.28 23.37 -16.34
C LYS A 451 -5.58 22.99 -17.03
N GLN A 452 -5.73 21.75 -17.48
CA GLN A 452 -6.95 21.26 -18.14
C GLN A 452 -8.18 21.36 -17.25
N ILE A 453 -8.04 21.16 -15.94
CA ILE A 453 -9.13 21.27 -14.96
C ILE A 453 -9.25 22.65 -14.30
N GLY A 454 -8.46 23.65 -14.76
CA GLY A 454 -8.56 25.05 -14.31
C GLY A 454 -7.94 25.35 -12.94
N LEU A 455 -7.11 24.48 -12.40
CA LEU A 455 -6.41 24.72 -11.12
C LEU A 455 -5.09 25.51 -11.30
N THR A 456 -4.62 25.66 -12.53
CA THR A 456 -3.52 26.57 -12.88
C THR A 456 -3.75 27.17 -14.27
N ASP A 457 -3.22 28.37 -14.51
CA ASP A 457 -3.35 29.07 -15.80
C ASP A 457 -2.25 28.67 -16.79
N SER A 458 -1.11 28.16 -16.31
CA SER A 458 0.06 27.88 -17.12
C SER A 458 0.81 26.62 -16.67
N GLU A 459 1.51 26.01 -17.61
CA GLU A 459 2.45 24.95 -17.30
C GLU A 459 3.83 25.57 -17.00
N PRO A 460 4.58 25.02 -16.03
CA PRO A 460 5.95 25.47 -15.76
C PRO A 460 6.87 25.14 -16.93
N PRO A 461 7.96 25.90 -17.14
CA PRO A 461 8.96 25.60 -18.17
C PRO A 461 9.69 24.29 -17.87
N ALA A 462 10.46 23.78 -18.86
CA ALA A 462 11.15 22.48 -18.75
C ALA A 462 12.16 22.41 -17.59
N GLU A 463 12.75 23.53 -17.24
CA GLU A 463 13.70 23.63 -16.11
C GLU A 463 13.06 23.28 -14.76
N ALA A 464 11.75 23.43 -14.64
CA ALA A 464 11.00 23.03 -13.44
C ALA A 464 10.91 21.51 -13.25
N ASP A 465 11.20 20.70 -14.26
CA ASP A 465 11.13 19.24 -14.16
C ASP A 465 12.13 18.70 -13.15
N ILE A 466 13.33 19.27 -13.05
CA ILE A 466 14.36 18.78 -12.13
C ILE A 466 13.92 18.83 -10.67
N PRO A 467 13.51 19.99 -10.09
CA PRO A 467 13.07 20.04 -8.70
C PRO A 467 11.79 19.21 -8.44
N LEU A 468 10.87 19.10 -9.40
CA LEU A 468 9.67 18.29 -9.29
C LEU A 468 10.00 16.79 -9.30
N GLN A 469 10.82 16.34 -10.27
CA GLN A 469 11.25 14.94 -10.33
C GLN A 469 12.11 14.54 -9.14
N LEU A 470 12.95 15.45 -8.60
CA LEU A 470 13.76 15.16 -7.42
C LEU A 470 12.85 14.87 -6.21
N ARG A 471 11.78 15.65 -6.00
CA ARG A 471 10.79 15.36 -4.94
C ARG A 471 10.20 13.96 -5.10
N THR A 472 9.73 13.65 -6.31
CA THR A 472 9.15 12.33 -6.63
C THR A 472 10.19 11.21 -6.48
N ALA A 473 11.44 11.42 -6.85
CA ALA A 473 12.50 10.40 -6.74
C ALA A 473 12.88 10.12 -5.29
N LEU A 474 12.87 11.12 -4.41
CA LEU A 474 13.11 10.94 -2.96
C LEU A 474 12.04 10.08 -2.29
N ASP A 475 10.84 10.00 -2.85
CA ASP A 475 9.78 9.06 -2.46
C ASP A 475 9.92 7.74 -3.25
N LYS A 476 9.70 7.77 -4.56
CA LYS A 476 9.49 6.57 -5.38
C LYS A 476 10.78 5.75 -5.60
N ILE A 477 11.90 6.40 -5.91
CA ILE A 477 13.18 5.72 -6.21
C ILE A 477 13.90 5.30 -4.92
N ALA A 478 13.93 6.17 -3.90
CA ALA A 478 14.58 5.88 -2.61
C ALA A 478 13.95 4.67 -1.90
N PHE A 479 12.65 4.44 -2.08
CA PHE A 479 11.90 3.36 -1.47
C PHE A 479 12.27 1.96 -1.98
N LEU A 480 12.58 1.82 -3.27
CA LEU A 480 12.72 0.53 -3.95
C LEU A 480 13.72 -0.44 -3.28
N PRO A 481 14.97 -0.02 -2.98
CA PRO A 481 15.93 -0.94 -2.38
C PRO A 481 15.57 -1.31 -0.93
N PHE A 482 14.82 -0.48 -0.20
CA PHE A 482 14.30 -0.83 1.11
C PHE A 482 13.26 -1.96 1.01
N ALA A 483 12.30 -1.83 0.11
CA ALA A 483 11.27 -2.84 -0.09
C ALA A 483 11.88 -4.18 -0.51
N LEU A 484 12.87 -4.14 -1.41
CA LEU A 484 13.60 -5.34 -1.84
C LEU A 484 14.40 -5.97 -0.70
N ALA A 485 15.10 -5.17 0.11
CA ALA A 485 15.90 -5.67 1.24
C ALA A 485 15.01 -6.37 2.28
N LEU A 486 13.83 -5.83 2.58
CA LEU A 486 12.95 -6.34 3.63
C LEU A 486 12.44 -7.75 3.31
N ASP A 487 11.89 -7.97 2.12
CA ASP A 487 11.38 -9.30 1.77
C ASP A 487 12.48 -10.28 1.36
N THR A 488 13.59 -9.81 0.80
CA THR A 488 14.78 -10.67 0.62
C THR A 488 15.26 -11.22 1.97
N TRP A 489 15.30 -10.36 3.01
CA TRP A 489 15.63 -10.79 4.36
C TRP A 489 14.63 -11.83 4.88
N ARG A 490 13.32 -11.60 4.75
CA ARG A 490 12.29 -12.54 5.22
C ARG A 490 12.35 -13.89 4.50
N TRP A 491 12.50 -13.89 3.16
CA TRP A 491 12.63 -15.14 2.41
C TRP A 491 13.83 -15.96 2.85
N GLN A 492 14.97 -15.31 3.13
CA GLN A 492 16.16 -15.97 3.64
C GLN A 492 16.00 -16.45 5.09
N VAL A 493 15.21 -15.77 5.90
CA VAL A 493 14.82 -16.20 7.25
C VAL A 493 13.90 -17.43 7.17
N PHE A 494 12.86 -17.39 6.36
CA PHE A 494 11.94 -18.52 6.17
C PHE A 494 12.66 -19.77 5.63
N SER A 495 13.53 -19.63 4.65
CA SER A 495 14.31 -20.75 4.11
C SER A 495 15.38 -21.27 5.07
N GLY A 496 15.68 -20.54 6.14
CA GLY A 496 16.74 -20.85 7.09
C GLY A 496 18.15 -20.60 6.54
N GLU A 497 18.30 -19.90 5.43
CA GLU A 497 19.59 -19.37 4.96
C GLU A 497 20.18 -18.41 6.00
N ILE A 498 19.36 -17.51 6.54
CA ILE A 498 19.69 -16.69 7.71
C ILE A 498 19.19 -17.42 8.96
N LYS A 499 20.14 -17.79 9.81
CA LYS A 499 19.82 -18.42 11.10
C LYS A 499 19.44 -17.37 12.16
N PRO A 500 18.68 -17.73 13.20
CA PRO A 500 18.34 -16.82 14.28
C PRO A 500 19.52 -16.02 14.84
N ALA A 501 20.67 -16.65 15.05
CA ALA A 501 21.89 -16.01 15.57
C ALA A 501 22.50 -14.94 14.62
N GLY A 502 21.92 -14.70 13.45
CA GLY A 502 22.42 -13.73 12.47
C GLY A 502 21.33 -12.79 11.91
N TYR A 503 20.14 -12.73 12.51
CA TYR A 503 19.01 -11.96 11.99
C TYR A 503 19.32 -10.47 11.81
N ASN A 504 19.88 -9.83 12.84
CA ASN A 504 20.15 -8.40 12.80
C ASN A 504 21.35 -8.06 11.91
N LYS A 505 22.41 -8.88 11.95
CA LYS A 505 23.58 -8.71 11.08
C LYS A 505 23.21 -8.84 9.60
N ALA A 506 22.44 -9.86 9.24
CA ALA A 506 22.02 -10.08 7.86
C ALA A 506 21.08 -8.96 7.38
N TRP A 507 20.20 -8.44 8.25
CA TRP A 507 19.41 -7.26 7.95
C TRP A 507 20.27 -6.08 7.50
N TRP A 508 21.28 -5.71 8.28
CA TRP A 508 22.15 -4.60 7.93
C TRP A 508 23.01 -4.86 6.71
N GLN A 509 23.48 -6.09 6.49
CA GLN A 509 24.17 -6.46 5.26
C GLN A 509 23.30 -6.25 4.01
N LEU A 510 22.01 -6.55 4.06
CA LEU A 510 21.09 -6.30 2.96
C LEU A 510 20.79 -4.80 2.78
N ARG A 511 20.65 -4.05 3.88
CA ARG A 511 20.49 -2.59 3.85
C ARG A 511 21.71 -1.90 3.25
N GLU A 512 22.90 -2.29 3.64
CA GLU A 512 24.17 -1.81 3.04
C GLU A 512 24.24 -2.15 1.56
N LYS A 513 23.97 -3.39 1.20
CA LYS A 513 24.02 -3.87 -0.19
C LYS A 513 23.05 -3.13 -1.11
N TYR A 514 21.78 -3.07 -0.75
CA TYR A 514 20.74 -2.53 -1.62
C TYR A 514 20.61 -1.02 -1.49
N GLN A 515 20.58 -0.49 -0.28
CA GLN A 515 20.36 0.94 -0.04
C GLN A 515 21.64 1.77 0.10
N GLY A 516 22.78 1.20 0.45
CA GLY A 516 23.95 1.98 0.84
C GLY A 516 23.72 2.79 2.12
N VAL A 517 22.98 2.24 3.07
CA VAL A 517 22.59 2.90 4.33
C VAL A 517 23.13 2.09 5.50
N ALA A 518 23.69 2.78 6.49
CA ALA A 518 24.25 2.18 7.71
C ALA A 518 23.54 2.71 8.97
N PRO A 519 23.52 1.94 10.09
CA PRO A 519 22.95 2.42 11.34
C PRO A 519 23.81 3.56 11.92
N PRO A 520 23.20 4.52 12.67
CA PRO A 520 23.94 5.62 13.29
C PRO A 520 24.83 5.18 14.47
N VAL A 521 24.53 4.05 15.05
CA VAL A 521 25.20 3.47 16.21
C VAL A 521 25.53 1.99 15.95
N GLU A 522 26.49 1.45 16.66
CA GLU A 522 26.83 0.03 16.56
C GLU A 522 25.61 -0.83 16.91
N ARG A 523 25.38 -1.86 16.11
CA ARG A 523 24.29 -2.83 16.28
C ARG A 523 24.84 -4.23 16.43
N SER A 524 24.14 -5.03 17.21
CA SER A 524 24.54 -6.41 17.53
C SER A 524 23.36 -7.38 17.37
N GLU A 525 23.58 -8.66 17.67
CA GLU A 525 22.50 -9.65 17.72
C GLU A 525 21.63 -9.56 19.00
N ALA A 526 21.97 -8.67 19.95
CA ALA A 526 21.05 -8.31 21.04
C ALA A 526 19.91 -7.40 20.54
N ASP A 527 20.09 -6.77 19.37
CA ASP A 527 19.10 -5.97 18.69
C ASP A 527 18.26 -6.83 17.73
N PHE A 528 17.09 -6.29 17.35
CA PHE A 528 16.25 -6.89 16.32
C PHE A 528 15.57 -5.75 15.51
N ASP A 529 16.40 -5.03 14.74
CA ASP A 529 15.97 -3.85 14.01
C ASP A 529 14.86 -4.11 12.96
N PRO A 530 14.82 -5.27 12.26
CA PRO A 530 13.67 -5.57 11.40
C PRO A 530 12.34 -5.58 12.16
N GLY A 531 12.33 -5.98 13.44
CA GLY A 531 11.13 -5.96 14.29
C GLY A 531 10.58 -4.56 14.58
N ALA A 532 11.38 -3.51 14.39
CA ALA A 532 10.94 -2.11 14.53
C ALA A 532 10.17 -1.58 13.31
N LYS A 533 9.95 -2.39 12.27
CA LYS A 533 9.10 -2.11 11.11
C LYS A 533 7.84 -2.97 11.17
N MET A 534 6.67 -2.35 11.30
CA MET A 534 5.36 -2.99 11.51
C MET A 534 5.12 -4.24 10.65
N HIS A 535 5.49 -4.20 9.38
CA HIS A 535 5.30 -5.30 8.43
C HIS A 535 6.03 -6.61 8.81
N VAL A 536 7.07 -6.54 9.65
CA VAL A 536 7.78 -7.73 10.12
C VAL A 536 7.01 -8.42 11.24
N PRO A 537 6.70 -7.77 12.38
CA PRO A 537 5.92 -8.39 13.45
C PRO A 537 4.47 -8.72 13.05
N SER A 538 3.87 -7.95 12.15
CA SER A 538 2.52 -8.22 11.65
C SER A 538 2.48 -9.15 10.43
N ASN A 539 3.63 -9.69 10.02
CA ASN A 539 3.78 -10.67 8.93
C ASN A 539 3.17 -10.25 7.58
N VAL A 540 3.20 -8.95 7.25
CA VAL A 540 2.64 -8.42 6.00
C VAL A 540 3.69 -8.47 4.89
N PRO A 541 3.48 -9.16 3.74
CA PRO A 541 4.40 -9.15 2.60
C PRO A 541 4.67 -7.74 2.10
N TYR A 542 5.92 -7.42 1.74
CA TYR A 542 6.35 -6.07 1.41
C TYR A 542 6.78 -5.88 -0.04
N VAL A 543 7.12 -6.95 -0.74
CA VAL A 543 7.51 -6.91 -2.16
C VAL A 543 6.42 -6.34 -3.05
N ARG A 544 5.15 -6.42 -2.64
CA ARG A 544 4.01 -5.81 -3.35
C ARG A 544 4.22 -4.33 -3.63
N TYR A 545 4.81 -3.60 -2.69
CA TYR A 545 5.10 -2.17 -2.85
C TYR A 545 6.27 -1.92 -3.82
N PHE A 546 7.27 -2.82 -3.88
CA PHE A 546 8.29 -2.78 -4.92
C PHE A 546 7.69 -2.96 -6.31
N LEU A 547 6.80 -3.96 -6.45
CA LEU A 547 6.11 -4.24 -7.71
C LEU A 547 5.23 -3.05 -8.11
N ALA A 548 4.42 -2.54 -7.18
CA ALA A 548 3.51 -1.43 -7.41
C ALA A 548 4.25 -0.18 -7.90
N ARG A 549 5.40 0.15 -7.27
CA ARG A 549 6.23 1.30 -7.68
C ARG A 549 6.75 1.19 -9.10
N ILE A 550 6.91 -0.01 -9.66
CA ILE A 550 7.32 -0.21 -11.05
C ILE A 550 6.12 -0.27 -11.99
N TYR A 551 5.10 -1.06 -11.64
CA TYR A 551 3.87 -1.17 -12.44
C TYR A 551 3.20 0.19 -12.69
N GLN A 552 3.19 1.11 -11.71
CA GLN A 552 2.57 2.41 -11.88
C GLN A 552 3.14 3.17 -13.09
N PHE A 553 4.46 3.09 -13.33
CA PHE A 553 5.08 3.74 -14.48
C PHE A 553 4.83 2.99 -15.79
N GLN A 554 4.74 1.65 -15.75
CA GLN A 554 4.33 0.87 -16.91
C GLN A 554 2.89 1.20 -17.33
N PHE A 555 1.97 1.28 -16.38
CA PHE A 555 0.58 1.66 -16.62
C PHE A 555 0.46 3.10 -17.10
N TYR A 556 1.15 4.02 -16.44
CA TYR A 556 1.16 5.43 -16.80
C TYR A 556 1.66 5.64 -18.24
N LYS A 557 2.79 5.03 -18.61
CA LYS A 557 3.30 5.09 -19.98
C LYS A 557 2.31 4.51 -20.97
N ALA A 558 1.73 3.35 -20.68
CA ALA A 558 0.78 2.72 -21.59
C ALA A 558 -0.47 3.57 -21.82
N MET A 559 -0.96 4.29 -20.80
CA MET A 559 -2.07 5.24 -20.93
C MET A 559 -1.67 6.49 -21.71
N CYS A 560 -0.46 7.00 -21.50
CA CYS A 560 0.09 8.12 -22.26
C CYS A 560 0.25 7.78 -23.74
N ASP A 561 0.79 6.61 -24.06
CA ASP A 561 0.92 6.13 -25.44
C ASP A 561 -0.46 5.96 -26.10
N ALA A 562 -1.42 5.38 -25.40
CA ALA A 562 -2.80 5.21 -25.88
C ALA A 562 -3.52 6.56 -26.10
N SER A 563 -3.22 7.58 -25.33
CA SER A 563 -3.75 8.93 -25.52
C SER A 563 -3.20 9.65 -26.75
N GLY A 564 -2.15 9.11 -27.36
CA GLY A 564 -1.43 9.72 -28.49
C GLY A 564 -0.45 10.81 -28.07
N TYR A 565 -0.16 10.97 -26.78
CA TYR A 565 0.82 11.94 -26.28
C TYR A 565 2.24 11.67 -26.84
N LYS A 566 2.97 12.74 -27.19
CA LYS A 566 4.30 12.67 -27.83
C LYS A 566 5.37 13.50 -27.11
N GLY A 567 5.03 14.10 -25.99
CA GLY A 567 5.98 14.87 -25.18
C GLY A 567 6.77 14.00 -24.18
N PRO A 568 7.56 14.63 -23.30
CA PRO A 568 8.25 13.95 -22.19
C PRO A 568 7.27 13.24 -21.26
N LEU A 569 7.56 11.99 -20.88
CA LEU A 569 6.64 11.16 -20.12
C LEU A 569 6.19 11.81 -18.79
N ASN A 570 7.11 12.48 -18.10
CA ASN A 570 6.81 13.18 -16.84
C ASN A 570 5.83 14.36 -16.94
N ARG A 571 5.48 14.77 -18.15
CA ARG A 571 4.53 15.86 -18.43
C ARG A 571 3.23 15.38 -19.04
N CYS A 572 3.07 14.07 -19.24
CA CYS A 572 1.90 13.49 -19.87
C CYS A 572 0.63 13.76 -19.05
N SER A 573 -0.44 14.14 -19.76
CA SER A 573 -1.80 14.02 -19.26
C SER A 573 -2.60 13.18 -20.25
N PHE A 574 -3.28 12.17 -19.76
CA PHE A 574 -4.23 11.37 -20.53
C PHE A 574 -5.69 11.63 -20.13
N TYR A 575 -5.94 12.68 -19.33
CA TYR A 575 -7.28 13.16 -19.01
C TYR A 575 -8.08 13.41 -20.29
N GLY A 576 -9.32 12.93 -20.32
CA GLY A 576 -10.18 13.01 -21.50
C GLY A 576 -9.93 11.96 -22.59
N SER A 577 -8.93 11.10 -22.46
CA SER A 577 -8.60 10.09 -23.46
C SER A 577 -9.41 8.80 -23.28
N LYS A 578 -10.47 8.63 -24.06
CA LYS A 578 -11.22 7.36 -24.08
C LYS A 578 -10.36 6.15 -24.45
N ALA A 579 -9.40 6.32 -25.36
CA ALA A 579 -8.52 5.22 -25.74
C ALA A 579 -7.63 4.75 -24.59
N ALA A 580 -7.17 5.67 -23.72
CA ALA A 580 -6.47 5.30 -22.50
C ALA A 580 -7.43 4.60 -21.51
N GLY A 581 -8.66 5.11 -21.36
CA GLY A 581 -9.68 4.52 -20.50
C GLY A 581 -10.11 3.14 -20.93
N ASP A 582 -10.33 2.90 -22.22
CA ASP A 582 -10.71 1.59 -22.77
C ASP A 582 -9.60 0.56 -22.50
N LYS A 583 -8.33 0.95 -22.69
CA LYS A 583 -7.17 0.12 -22.42
C LYS A 583 -7.03 -0.22 -20.95
N LEU A 584 -7.21 0.79 -20.08
CA LEU A 584 -7.21 0.62 -18.62
C LEU A 584 -8.34 -0.34 -18.21
N ASN A 585 -9.57 -0.10 -18.65
CA ASN A 585 -10.73 -0.90 -18.27
C ASN A 585 -10.58 -2.38 -18.70
N ALA A 586 -10.02 -2.64 -19.89
CA ALA A 586 -9.75 -3.99 -20.36
C ALA A 586 -8.81 -4.78 -19.41
N MET A 587 -7.83 -4.12 -18.81
CA MET A 587 -6.96 -4.71 -17.79
C MET A 587 -7.71 -4.92 -16.46
N LEU A 588 -8.45 -3.91 -16.00
CA LEU A 588 -9.15 -3.95 -14.72
C LEU A 588 -10.20 -5.07 -14.68
N MET A 589 -10.96 -5.24 -15.75
CA MET A 589 -12.00 -6.27 -15.86
C MET A 589 -11.48 -7.70 -15.71
N ALA A 590 -10.21 -7.95 -16.01
CA ALA A 590 -9.62 -9.28 -15.92
C ALA A 590 -9.53 -9.79 -14.47
N GLY A 591 -9.35 -8.89 -13.49
CA GLY A 591 -9.09 -9.30 -12.11
C GLY A 591 -7.94 -10.32 -12.04
N GLN A 592 -8.14 -11.41 -11.30
CA GLN A 592 -7.22 -12.56 -11.21
C GLN A 592 -7.57 -13.72 -12.14
N SER A 593 -8.48 -13.53 -13.12
CA SER A 593 -8.93 -14.62 -13.99
C SER A 593 -7.84 -15.23 -14.88
N GLN A 594 -6.73 -14.55 -15.06
CA GLN A 594 -5.57 -14.98 -15.82
C GLN A 594 -4.26 -14.62 -15.08
N PRO A 595 -3.11 -15.26 -15.43
CA PRO A 595 -1.82 -14.89 -14.88
C PRO A 595 -1.53 -13.40 -15.08
N TRP A 596 -0.92 -12.76 -14.05
CA TRP A 596 -0.64 -11.33 -14.07
C TRP A 596 0.17 -10.87 -15.30
N GLN A 597 1.04 -11.74 -15.83
CA GLN A 597 1.82 -11.47 -17.04
C GLN A 597 0.91 -11.22 -18.27
N GLN A 598 -0.19 -11.96 -18.38
CA GLN A 598 -1.15 -11.77 -19.48
C GLN A 598 -1.96 -10.49 -19.28
N THR A 599 -2.36 -10.21 -18.03
CA THR A 599 -3.07 -8.98 -17.68
C THR A 599 -2.18 -7.75 -17.93
N LEU A 600 -0.91 -7.80 -17.51
CA LEU A 600 0.07 -6.76 -17.78
C LEU A 600 0.26 -6.53 -19.28
N LYS A 601 0.36 -7.61 -20.06
CA LYS A 601 0.53 -7.55 -21.51
C LYS A 601 -0.66 -6.89 -22.20
N THR A 602 -1.88 -7.14 -21.74
CA THR A 602 -3.09 -6.45 -22.25
C THR A 602 -2.96 -4.94 -22.10
N MET A 603 -2.44 -4.49 -20.96
CA MET A 603 -2.24 -3.06 -20.66
C MET A 603 -1.03 -2.45 -21.36
N THR A 604 0.12 -3.12 -21.30
CA THR A 604 1.41 -2.49 -21.64
C THR A 604 2.06 -3.03 -22.92
N GLY A 605 1.60 -4.20 -23.38
CA GLY A 605 2.27 -4.97 -24.43
C GLY A 605 3.44 -5.83 -23.93
N SER A 606 3.88 -5.66 -22.69
CA SER A 606 4.95 -6.43 -22.03
C SER A 606 4.34 -7.43 -21.03
N ASP A 607 4.89 -8.63 -20.97
CA ASP A 607 4.48 -9.69 -20.05
C ASP A 607 5.42 -9.87 -18.85
N HIS A 608 6.20 -8.85 -18.55
CA HIS A 608 7.18 -8.86 -17.45
C HIS A 608 7.29 -7.50 -16.77
N LEU A 609 7.79 -7.50 -15.55
CA LEU A 609 8.06 -6.28 -14.79
C LEU A 609 9.18 -5.50 -15.48
N ASP A 610 8.89 -4.31 -16.01
CA ASP A 610 9.83 -3.49 -16.76
C ASP A 610 10.00 -2.10 -16.16
N ALA A 611 11.19 -1.80 -15.73
CA ALA A 611 11.54 -0.49 -15.17
C ALA A 611 11.90 0.58 -16.24
N GLY A 612 11.90 0.22 -17.53
CA GLY A 612 12.17 1.15 -18.63
C GLY A 612 11.28 2.41 -18.59
N PRO A 613 9.96 2.30 -18.41
CA PRO A 613 9.09 3.46 -18.27
C PRO A 613 9.44 4.38 -17.09
N MET A 614 9.86 3.83 -15.96
CA MET A 614 10.34 4.62 -14.82
C MET A 614 11.65 5.33 -15.16
N MET A 615 12.59 4.67 -15.81
CA MET A 615 13.83 5.29 -16.30
C MET A 615 13.56 6.40 -17.32
N GLU A 616 12.58 6.22 -18.20
CA GLU A 616 12.15 7.25 -19.16
C GLU A 616 11.55 8.47 -18.44
N TYR A 617 10.68 8.23 -17.45
CA TYR A 617 10.08 9.30 -16.66
C TYR A 617 11.13 10.16 -15.94
N PHE A 618 12.13 9.53 -15.34
CA PHE A 618 13.19 10.22 -14.60
C PHE A 618 14.43 10.57 -15.44
N ALA A 619 14.41 10.42 -16.76
CA ALA A 619 15.58 10.67 -17.60
C ALA A 619 16.16 12.11 -17.46
N PRO A 620 15.35 13.19 -17.37
CA PRO A 620 15.88 14.53 -17.12
C PRO A 620 16.65 14.61 -15.80
N LEU A 621 16.07 14.12 -14.71
CA LEU A 621 16.69 14.09 -13.39
C LEU A 621 17.96 13.22 -13.38
N TYR A 622 17.91 12.04 -13.98
CA TYR A 622 19.06 11.12 -14.03
C TYR A 622 20.28 11.76 -14.70
N ASN A 623 20.07 12.47 -15.80
CA ASN A 623 21.15 13.19 -16.47
C ASN A 623 21.70 14.33 -15.61
N TRP A 624 20.82 15.12 -15.01
CA TRP A 624 21.20 16.18 -14.08
C TRP A 624 21.98 15.64 -12.87
N LEU A 625 21.55 14.55 -12.25
CA LEU A 625 22.26 13.92 -11.12
C LEU A 625 23.68 13.50 -11.50
N LYS A 626 23.88 12.90 -12.68
CA LYS A 626 25.22 12.55 -13.19
C LYS A 626 26.12 13.77 -13.33
N GLU A 627 25.60 14.88 -13.85
CA GLU A 627 26.36 16.14 -13.99
C GLU A 627 26.74 16.70 -12.60
N GLN A 628 25.80 16.72 -11.65
CA GLN A 628 26.08 17.21 -10.29
C GLN A 628 27.13 16.35 -9.59
N ASN A 629 27.02 15.02 -9.70
CA ASN A 629 27.96 14.10 -9.06
C ASN A 629 29.35 14.14 -9.71
N ALA A 630 29.43 14.38 -11.00
CA ALA A 630 30.72 14.58 -11.70
C ALA A 630 31.42 15.88 -11.29
N ALA A 631 30.63 16.95 -11.05
CA ALA A 631 31.18 18.25 -10.62
C ALA A 631 31.60 18.26 -9.14
N ALA A 632 31.10 17.33 -8.31
CA ALA A 632 31.43 17.20 -6.90
C ALA A 632 32.69 16.33 -6.63
N LYS A 633 33.22 15.64 -7.64
CA LYS A 633 34.49 14.88 -7.59
C LYS A 633 35.68 15.79 -7.73
#